data_2a8e30e2a02d0131facaaf7a7719bbe7
#
_entry.id   2a8e30e2a02d0131facaaf7a7719bbe7
#
_cell.length_a   1.000
_cell.length_b   1.000
_cell.length_c   1.000
_cell.angle_alpha   90.00
_cell.angle_beta   90.00
_cell.angle_gamma   90.00
#
_symmetry.space_group_name_H-M   'P 1'
#
loop_
_entity.id
_entity.type
_entity.pdbx_description
1 polymer ?
#
loop_
_entity_poly.entity_id
_entity_poly.type
_entity_poly.pdbx_seq_one_letter_code
_entity_poly.pdbx_strand_id
1 'polypeptide(L)'
;MAAILHLIYTLTHLGLMFWGLHLFPQSSNIATILLLVVLTGLIYDNLIISLGSLIGEGEVLEFLNKLRFLFHALFTPLLLVIAVELANYAGVEWFANPIVRLITWLITIGLIEFEFRKKYLKLKLESTTFAGTLRYREAESNSLPMAAILTIVLVAVIGIIIWQTLQCPWVFVGALIMFFGSAVPTRLVGPVLGSGVEIVLLLSFLAIEYQM
;
A
#
# COMPACT_ATOMS: atom_id res chain seq x y z
N MET A 1 13.16 -6.27 18.65
CA MET A 1 12.56 -4.92 18.52
C MET A 1 11.69 -4.78 17.27
N ALA A 2 12.20 -5.07 16.08
CA ALA A 2 11.43 -4.92 14.84
C ALA A 2 10.16 -5.79 14.80
N ALA A 3 10.16 -7.01 15.35
CA ALA A 3 8.96 -7.85 15.44
C ALA A 3 7.80 -7.17 16.21
N ILE A 4 8.12 -6.51 17.32
CA ILE A 4 7.11 -5.78 18.12
C ILE A 4 6.56 -4.59 17.32
N LEU A 5 7.41 -3.87 16.59
CA LEU A 5 6.98 -2.75 15.74
C LEU A 5 6.04 -3.23 14.63
N HIS A 6 6.35 -4.35 13.96
CA HIS A 6 5.46 -4.91 12.94
C HIS A 6 4.15 -5.44 13.54
N LEU A 7 4.16 -5.94 14.78
CA LEU A 7 2.92 -6.28 15.48
C LEU A 7 2.09 -5.02 15.77
N ILE A 8 2.72 -3.93 16.21
CA ILE A 8 2.04 -2.64 16.40
C ILE A 8 1.45 -2.14 15.08
N TYR A 9 2.20 -2.23 13.97
CA TYR A 9 1.69 -1.86 12.64
C TYR A 9 0.51 -2.73 12.21
N THR A 10 0.55 -4.05 12.48
CA THR A 10 -0.59 -4.96 12.25
C THR A 10 -1.82 -4.47 13.00
N LEU A 11 -1.70 -4.16 14.29
CA LEU A 11 -2.80 -3.66 15.12
C LEU A 11 -3.30 -2.29 14.64
N THR A 12 -2.40 -1.41 14.20
CA THR A 12 -2.76 -0.10 13.64
C THR A 12 -3.56 -0.28 12.34
N HIS A 13 -3.12 -1.14 11.42
CA HIS A 13 -3.87 -1.42 10.18
C HIS A 13 -5.24 -2.07 10.48
N LEU A 14 -5.34 -2.94 11.50
CA LEU A 14 -6.63 -3.46 11.96
C LEU A 14 -7.53 -2.32 12.47
N GLY A 15 -7.00 -1.37 13.22
CA GLY A 15 -7.73 -0.17 13.64
C GLY A 15 -8.24 0.64 12.46
N LEU A 16 -7.39 0.88 11.43
CA LEU A 16 -7.80 1.56 10.20
C LEU A 16 -8.85 0.76 9.42
N MET A 17 -8.75 -0.58 9.40
CA MET A 17 -9.76 -1.45 8.79
C MET A 17 -11.11 -1.31 9.49
N PHE A 18 -11.15 -1.32 10.83
CA PHE A 18 -12.41 -1.11 11.56
C PHE A 18 -12.98 0.29 11.30
N TRP A 19 -12.13 1.30 11.19
CA TRP A 19 -12.59 2.66 10.83
C TRP A 19 -13.15 2.69 9.41
N GLY A 20 -12.49 2.10 8.42
CA GLY A 20 -13.00 1.99 7.05
C GLY A 20 -14.33 1.23 6.98
N LEU A 21 -14.46 0.12 7.74
CA LEU A 21 -15.73 -0.62 7.86
C LEU A 21 -16.86 0.24 8.47
N HIS A 22 -16.53 1.14 9.39
CA HIS A 22 -17.50 2.08 9.97
C HIS A 22 -17.93 3.16 8.99
N LEU A 23 -17.00 3.64 8.12
CA LEU A 23 -17.29 4.65 7.10
C LEU A 23 -18.09 4.08 5.92
N PHE A 24 -17.86 2.83 5.55
CA PHE A 24 -18.44 2.21 4.36
C PHE A 24 -19.97 2.31 4.24
N PRO A 25 -20.79 2.07 5.28
CA PRO A 25 -22.23 2.22 5.17
C PRO A 25 -22.68 3.66 4.88
N GLN A 26 -21.86 4.64 5.19
CA GLN A 26 -22.14 6.06 5.01
C GLN A 26 -21.81 6.53 3.59
N SER A 27 -20.66 6.07 3.06
CA SER A 27 -20.17 6.47 1.74
C SER A 27 -20.64 5.54 0.61
N SER A 28 -20.79 4.23 0.89
CA SER A 28 -21.05 3.17 -0.10
C SER A 28 -20.10 3.27 -1.32
N ASN A 29 -18.87 3.78 -1.08
CA ASN A 29 -17.91 4.09 -2.13
C ASN A 29 -17.02 2.87 -2.46
N ILE A 30 -16.74 2.66 -3.75
CA ILE A 30 -15.82 1.63 -4.20
C ILE A 30 -14.38 1.86 -3.67
N ALA A 31 -13.98 3.13 -3.46
CA ALA A 31 -12.70 3.46 -2.85
C ALA A 31 -12.53 2.79 -1.48
N THR A 32 -13.55 2.82 -0.62
CA THR A 32 -13.52 2.18 0.70
C THR A 32 -13.36 0.68 0.57
N ILE A 33 -14.08 0.03 -0.34
CA ILE A 33 -13.93 -1.43 -0.57
C ILE A 33 -12.51 -1.76 -0.97
N LEU A 34 -11.94 -1.02 -1.93
CA LEU A 34 -10.56 -1.24 -2.38
C LEU A 34 -9.54 -0.94 -1.27
N LEU A 35 -9.80 0.08 -0.45
CA LEU A 35 -8.98 0.41 0.71
C LEU A 35 -8.96 -0.72 1.74
N LEU A 36 -10.11 -1.35 2.01
CA LEU A 36 -10.20 -2.52 2.89
C LEU A 36 -9.43 -3.72 2.31
N VAL A 37 -9.44 -3.91 0.98
CA VAL A 37 -8.62 -4.94 0.32
C VAL A 37 -7.13 -4.66 0.51
N VAL A 38 -6.68 -3.42 0.30
CA VAL A 38 -5.28 -3.02 0.52
C VAL A 38 -4.89 -3.22 1.99
N LEU A 39 -5.73 -2.79 2.93
CA LEU A 39 -5.52 -2.98 4.37
C LEU A 39 -5.36 -4.46 4.74
N THR A 40 -6.15 -5.37 4.12
CA THR A 40 -6.00 -6.82 4.34
C THR A 40 -4.59 -7.28 3.95
N GLY A 41 -4.07 -6.82 2.83
CA GLY A 41 -2.70 -7.14 2.39
C GLY A 41 -1.63 -6.63 3.35
N LEU A 42 -1.78 -5.40 3.88
CA LEU A 42 -0.82 -4.79 4.80
C LEU A 42 -0.87 -5.40 6.21
N ILE A 43 -2.05 -5.79 6.69
CA ILE A 43 -2.22 -6.57 7.92
C ILE A 43 -1.45 -7.88 7.77
N TYR A 44 -1.67 -8.58 6.65
CA TYR A 44 -0.97 -9.83 6.37
C TYR A 44 0.56 -9.63 6.30
N ASP A 45 1.03 -8.59 5.57
CA ASP A 45 2.45 -8.30 5.41
C ASP A 45 3.14 -8.11 6.76
N ASN A 46 2.61 -7.22 7.60
CA ASN A 46 3.18 -6.91 8.90
C ASN A 46 3.08 -8.09 9.87
N LEU A 47 2.00 -8.85 9.84
CA LEU A 47 1.81 -10.04 10.66
C LEU A 47 2.88 -11.11 10.34
N ILE A 48 3.12 -11.40 9.06
CA ILE A 48 4.12 -12.40 8.66
C ILE A 48 5.53 -11.96 9.04
N ILE A 49 5.87 -10.66 8.89
CA ILE A 49 7.17 -10.15 9.35
C ILE A 49 7.31 -10.30 10.87
N SER A 50 6.26 -9.99 11.63
CA SER A 50 6.30 -10.08 13.10
C SER A 50 6.49 -11.52 13.59
N LEU A 51 5.86 -12.48 12.92
CA LEU A 51 5.86 -13.91 13.27
C LEU A 51 7.05 -14.68 12.69
N GLY A 52 7.80 -14.11 11.75
CA GLY A 52 8.81 -14.85 10.98
C GLY A 52 9.84 -15.56 11.83
N SER A 53 10.34 -14.95 12.92
CA SER A 53 11.29 -15.60 13.83
C SER A 53 10.66 -16.70 14.69
N LEU A 54 9.35 -16.71 14.88
CA LEU A 54 8.61 -17.79 15.56
C LEU A 54 8.36 -18.98 14.63
N ILE A 55 8.07 -18.71 13.35
CA ILE A 55 7.86 -19.73 12.33
C ILE A 55 9.18 -20.43 12.01
N GLY A 56 10.29 -19.69 11.98
CA GLY A 56 11.61 -20.22 11.63
C GLY A 56 11.86 -20.26 10.12
N GLU A 57 13.13 -20.46 9.75
CA GLU A 57 13.55 -20.58 8.35
C GLU A 57 13.06 -21.90 7.73
N GLY A 58 12.52 -21.85 6.51
CA GLY A 58 12.05 -23.01 5.78
C GLY A 58 10.93 -22.70 4.80
N GLU A 59 10.40 -23.75 4.16
CA GLU A 59 9.41 -23.66 3.08
C GLU A 59 8.13 -22.93 3.50
N VAL A 60 7.68 -23.10 4.74
CA VAL A 60 6.47 -22.43 5.25
C VAL A 60 6.65 -20.93 5.27
N LEU A 61 7.73 -20.43 5.89
CA LEU A 61 7.98 -18.99 5.95
C LEU A 61 8.27 -18.43 4.55
N GLU A 62 8.97 -19.18 3.69
CA GLU A 62 9.21 -18.77 2.31
C GLU A 62 7.89 -18.61 1.53
N PHE A 63 6.98 -19.59 1.63
CA PHE A 63 5.67 -19.52 0.99
C PHE A 63 4.84 -18.33 1.49
N LEU A 64 4.79 -18.11 2.81
CA LEU A 64 4.10 -16.96 3.39
C LEU A 64 4.69 -15.62 2.90
N ASN A 65 6.02 -15.55 2.75
CA ASN A 65 6.66 -14.37 2.17
C ASN A 65 6.38 -14.22 0.67
N LYS A 66 6.25 -15.30 -0.12
CA LYS A 66 5.80 -15.22 -1.52
C LYS A 66 4.41 -14.60 -1.63
N LEU A 67 3.49 -14.95 -0.74
CA LEU A 67 2.17 -14.32 -0.69
C LEU A 67 2.23 -12.82 -0.35
N ARG A 68 3.16 -12.40 0.51
CA ARG A 68 3.39 -10.97 0.79
C ARG A 68 3.75 -10.21 -0.48
N PHE A 69 4.69 -10.73 -1.28
CA PHE A 69 5.07 -10.11 -2.56
C PHE A 69 3.93 -10.13 -3.58
N LEU A 70 3.11 -11.19 -3.59
CA LEU A 70 1.93 -11.27 -4.44
C LEU A 70 0.92 -10.17 -4.08
N PHE A 71 0.57 -10.03 -2.80
CA PHE A 71 -0.38 -9.01 -2.35
C PHE A 71 0.14 -7.61 -2.63
N HIS A 72 1.43 -7.37 -2.42
CA HIS A 72 2.04 -6.08 -2.78
C HIS A 72 1.92 -5.79 -4.27
N ALA A 73 2.21 -6.75 -5.14
CA ALA A 73 2.11 -6.60 -6.59
C ALA A 73 0.66 -6.34 -7.07
N LEU A 74 -0.33 -6.96 -6.42
CA LEU A 74 -1.74 -6.83 -6.78
C LEU A 74 -2.38 -5.57 -6.19
N PHE A 75 -2.05 -5.23 -4.94
CA PHE A 75 -2.82 -4.23 -4.19
C PHE A 75 -2.21 -2.83 -4.23
N THR A 76 -0.87 -2.70 -4.37
CA THR A 76 -0.25 -1.37 -4.45
C THR A 76 -0.79 -0.52 -5.60
N PRO A 77 -0.96 -1.03 -6.84
CA PRO A 77 -1.53 -0.21 -7.91
C PRO A 77 -3.00 0.19 -7.70
N LEU A 78 -3.77 -0.52 -6.84
CA LEU A 78 -5.16 -0.15 -6.51
C LEU A 78 -5.25 1.21 -5.82
N LEU A 79 -4.17 1.68 -5.17
CA LEU A 79 -4.12 3.02 -4.58
C LEU A 79 -4.42 4.13 -5.59
N LEU A 80 -4.11 3.91 -6.88
CA LEU A 80 -4.45 4.84 -7.95
C LEU A 80 -5.98 4.94 -8.16
N VAL A 81 -6.67 3.79 -8.20
CA VAL A 81 -8.13 3.76 -8.33
C VAL A 81 -8.78 4.38 -7.09
N ILE A 82 -8.27 4.05 -5.89
CA ILE A 82 -8.75 4.63 -4.63
C ILE A 82 -8.66 6.16 -4.69
N ALA A 83 -7.51 6.72 -5.10
CA ALA A 83 -7.33 8.16 -5.18
C ALA A 83 -8.31 8.83 -6.17
N VAL A 84 -8.54 8.22 -7.36
CA VAL A 84 -9.49 8.73 -8.36
C VAL A 84 -10.92 8.66 -7.87
N GLU A 85 -11.33 7.55 -7.24
CA GLU A 85 -12.71 7.41 -6.73
C GLU A 85 -12.96 8.34 -5.54
N LEU A 86 -11.96 8.58 -4.67
CA LEU A 86 -12.06 9.58 -3.61
C LEU A 86 -12.16 11.00 -4.20
N ALA A 87 -11.38 11.32 -5.24
CA ALA A 87 -11.46 12.61 -5.90
C ALA A 87 -12.83 12.82 -6.58
N ASN A 88 -13.38 11.77 -7.19
CA ASN A 88 -14.75 11.80 -7.73
C ASN A 88 -15.79 12.05 -6.61
N TYR A 89 -15.67 11.35 -5.50
CA TYR A 89 -16.55 11.50 -4.34
C TYR A 89 -16.41 12.90 -3.70
N ALA A 90 -15.19 13.46 -3.73
CA ALA A 90 -14.91 14.85 -3.32
C ALA A 90 -15.51 15.94 -4.23
N GLY A 91 -16.20 15.54 -5.29
CA GLY A 91 -16.86 16.48 -6.21
C GLY A 91 -15.96 17.04 -7.30
N VAL A 92 -14.79 16.41 -7.57
CA VAL A 92 -13.92 16.80 -8.69
C VAL A 92 -14.53 16.27 -9.98
N GLU A 93 -15.22 17.12 -10.76
CA GLU A 93 -15.98 16.74 -11.95
C GLU A 93 -15.18 15.93 -12.99
N TRP A 94 -13.90 16.19 -13.12
CA TRP A 94 -13.02 15.45 -14.05
C TRP A 94 -12.99 13.95 -13.77
N PHE A 95 -13.00 13.55 -12.50
CA PHE A 95 -12.97 12.16 -12.09
C PHE A 95 -14.36 11.47 -12.10
N ALA A 96 -15.44 12.24 -12.25
CA ALA A 96 -16.76 11.71 -12.53
C ALA A 96 -16.89 11.14 -13.96
N ASN A 97 -15.99 11.56 -14.88
CA ASN A 97 -16.00 11.12 -16.26
C ASN A 97 -15.70 9.60 -16.38
N PRO A 98 -16.61 8.79 -16.97
CA PRO A 98 -16.43 7.34 -17.08
C PRO A 98 -15.19 6.94 -17.90
N ILE A 99 -14.75 7.77 -18.85
CA ILE A 99 -13.54 7.53 -19.64
C ILE A 99 -12.30 7.65 -18.76
N VAL A 100 -12.24 8.67 -17.89
CA VAL A 100 -11.11 8.85 -16.95
C VAL A 100 -11.04 7.66 -16.00
N ARG A 101 -12.17 7.23 -15.45
CA ARG A 101 -12.24 6.05 -14.58
C ARG A 101 -11.83 4.77 -15.30
N LEU A 102 -12.29 4.57 -16.54
CA LEU A 102 -11.86 3.44 -17.38
C LEU A 102 -10.34 3.46 -17.63
N ILE A 103 -9.77 4.60 -18.01
CA ILE A 103 -8.32 4.76 -18.22
C ILE A 103 -7.56 4.44 -16.93
N THR A 104 -8.05 4.91 -15.78
CA THR A 104 -7.46 4.61 -14.46
C THR A 104 -7.39 3.11 -14.20
N TRP A 105 -8.50 2.38 -14.46
CA TRP A 105 -8.51 0.92 -14.33
C TRP A 105 -7.54 0.23 -15.31
N LEU A 106 -7.48 0.70 -16.55
CA LEU A 106 -6.53 0.13 -17.55
C LEU A 106 -5.08 0.35 -17.14
N ILE A 107 -4.74 1.55 -16.63
CA ILE A 107 -3.40 1.83 -16.10
C ILE A 107 -3.11 0.92 -14.89
N THR A 108 -4.05 0.80 -13.96
CA THR A 108 -3.90 -0.03 -12.75
C THR A 108 -3.67 -1.49 -13.10
N ILE A 109 -4.47 -2.06 -14.02
CA ILE A 109 -4.31 -3.44 -14.51
C ILE A 109 -2.96 -3.61 -15.20
N GLY A 110 -2.55 -2.63 -16.02
CA GLY A 110 -1.23 -2.65 -16.68
C GLY A 110 -0.07 -2.63 -15.67
N LEU A 111 -0.18 -1.86 -14.59
CA LEU A 111 0.82 -1.83 -13.51
C LEU A 111 0.86 -3.15 -12.72
N ILE A 112 -0.30 -3.75 -12.44
CA ILE A 112 -0.40 -5.08 -11.81
C ILE A 112 0.27 -6.13 -12.71
N GLU A 113 -0.07 -6.15 -14.00
CA GLU A 113 0.50 -7.10 -14.95
C GLU A 113 2.02 -6.92 -15.07
N PHE A 114 2.48 -5.68 -15.15
CA PHE A 114 3.90 -5.36 -15.20
C PHE A 114 4.64 -5.88 -13.96
N GLU A 115 4.17 -5.58 -12.75
CA GLU A 115 4.79 -6.02 -11.50
C GLU A 115 4.75 -7.54 -11.36
N PHE A 116 3.60 -8.15 -11.72
CA PHE A 116 3.45 -9.61 -11.68
C PHE A 116 4.41 -10.32 -12.61
N ARG A 117 4.48 -9.92 -13.89
CA ARG A 117 5.35 -10.58 -14.89
C ARG A 117 6.83 -10.28 -14.71
N LYS A 118 7.16 -9.03 -14.38
CA LYS A 118 8.57 -8.58 -14.31
C LYS A 118 9.23 -8.95 -13.01
N LYS A 119 8.47 -8.97 -11.91
CA LYS A 119 9.00 -9.15 -10.57
C LYS A 119 8.52 -10.44 -9.93
N TYR A 120 7.19 -10.61 -9.75
CA TYR A 120 6.68 -11.75 -8.99
C TYR A 120 7.01 -13.11 -9.63
N LEU A 121 6.82 -13.28 -10.94
CA LEU A 121 7.14 -14.55 -11.62
C LEU A 121 8.65 -14.89 -11.66
N LYS A 122 9.51 -13.89 -11.45
CA LYS A 122 10.98 -14.05 -11.42
C LYS A 122 11.54 -14.01 -10.01
N LEU A 123 10.66 -13.95 -9.00
CA LEU A 123 11.03 -13.76 -7.62
C LEU A 123 11.89 -14.94 -7.12
N LYS A 124 13.12 -14.61 -6.76
CA LYS A 124 14.01 -15.49 -5.99
C LYS A 124 14.13 -14.92 -4.59
N LEU A 125 13.86 -15.74 -3.61
CA LEU A 125 13.86 -15.32 -2.21
C LEU A 125 15.12 -15.83 -1.50
N GLU A 126 15.67 -14.98 -0.64
CA GLU A 126 16.71 -15.34 0.32
C GLU A 126 16.28 -14.96 1.73
N SER A 127 16.65 -15.79 2.70
CA SER A 127 16.38 -15.49 4.11
C SER A 127 17.24 -14.34 4.60
N THR A 128 16.69 -13.50 5.44
CA THR A 128 17.41 -12.38 6.07
C THR A 128 16.86 -12.08 7.45
N THR A 129 17.74 -11.70 8.35
CA THR A 129 17.36 -11.28 9.70
C THR A 129 17.68 -9.79 9.89
N PHE A 130 16.71 -9.05 10.43
CA PHE A 130 16.88 -7.64 10.78
C PHE A 130 16.25 -7.34 12.14
N ALA A 131 17.02 -6.85 13.08
CA ALA A 131 16.57 -6.44 14.42
C ALA A 131 15.65 -7.46 15.13
N GLY A 132 15.94 -8.75 14.95
CA GLY A 132 15.22 -9.86 15.56
C GLY A 132 13.98 -10.34 14.78
N THR A 133 13.78 -9.89 13.54
CA THR A 133 12.80 -10.49 12.61
C THR A 133 13.51 -11.32 11.55
N LEU A 134 13.05 -12.54 11.35
CA LEU A 134 13.43 -13.40 10.23
C LEU A 134 12.37 -13.25 9.12
N ARG A 135 12.81 -13.01 7.90
CA ARG A 135 11.94 -12.89 6.72
C ARG A 135 12.67 -13.32 5.47
N TYR A 136 11.94 -13.55 4.41
CA TYR A 136 12.51 -13.68 3.08
C TYR A 136 12.41 -12.36 2.33
N ARG A 137 13.47 -11.98 1.62
CA ARG A 137 13.55 -10.83 0.72
C ARG A 137 13.91 -11.26 -0.69
N GLU A 138 13.72 -10.40 -1.65
CA GLU A 138 14.20 -10.60 -3.02
C GLU A 138 15.73 -10.62 -3.04
N ALA A 139 16.31 -11.70 -3.58
CA ALA A 139 17.76 -11.94 -3.59
C ALA A 139 18.51 -10.96 -4.51
N GLU A 140 17.92 -10.59 -5.65
CA GLU A 140 18.52 -9.73 -6.68
C GLU A 140 17.74 -8.42 -6.87
N SER A 141 17.53 -7.67 -5.79
CA SER A 141 16.79 -6.39 -5.85
C SER A 141 17.66 -5.25 -6.38
N ASN A 142 18.04 -5.32 -7.67
CA ASN A 142 18.74 -4.23 -8.35
C ASN A 142 17.82 -3.33 -9.19
N SER A 143 16.56 -3.66 -9.32
CA SER A 143 15.59 -2.87 -10.08
C SER A 143 14.74 -1.97 -9.18
N LEU A 144 14.53 -0.74 -9.60
CA LEU A 144 13.60 0.16 -8.94
C LEU A 144 12.16 -0.41 -9.02
N PRO A 145 11.35 -0.26 -7.97
CA PRO A 145 9.95 -0.68 -7.96
C PRO A 145 9.08 0.30 -8.77
N MET A 146 9.24 0.25 -10.10
CA MET A 146 8.66 1.25 -11.02
C MET A 146 7.14 1.35 -10.92
N ALA A 147 6.43 0.22 -10.74
CA ALA A 147 4.98 0.27 -10.59
C ALA A 147 4.56 1.00 -9.31
N ALA A 148 5.23 0.75 -8.20
CA ALA A 148 4.96 1.45 -6.94
C ALA A 148 5.31 2.94 -7.03
N ILE A 149 6.46 3.28 -7.63
CA ILE A 149 6.88 4.68 -7.84
C ILE A 149 5.85 5.42 -8.70
N LEU A 150 5.43 4.84 -9.83
CA LEU A 150 4.45 5.47 -10.72
C LEU A 150 3.10 5.61 -10.02
N THR A 151 2.65 4.59 -9.31
CA THR A 151 1.41 4.64 -8.53
C THR A 151 1.43 5.81 -7.54
N ILE A 152 2.48 5.92 -6.71
CA ILE A 152 2.51 6.96 -5.67
C ILE A 152 2.67 8.38 -6.23
N VAL A 153 3.39 8.54 -7.35
CA VAL A 153 3.48 9.82 -8.06
C VAL A 153 2.11 10.24 -8.60
N LEU A 154 1.36 9.33 -9.22
CA LEU A 154 0.00 9.62 -9.69
C LEU A 154 -0.95 9.92 -8.54
N VAL A 155 -0.87 9.18 -7.43
CA VAL A 155 -1.64 9.48 -6.20
C VAL A 155 -1.29 10.87 -5.67
N ALA A 156 -0.02 11.29 -5.67
CA ALA A 156 0.38 12.62 -5.25
C ALA A 156 -0.23 13.72 -6.15
N VAL A 157 -0.23 13.51 -7.47
CA VAL A 157 -0.86 14.46 -8.42
C VAL A 157 -2.35 14.58 -8.16
N ILE A 158 -3.06 13.45 -7.98
CA ILE A 158 -4.49 13.46 -7.65
C ILE A 158 -4.71 14.12 -6.28
N GLY A 159 -3.81 13.88 -5.31
CA GLY A 159 -3.84 14.50 -4.00
C GLY A 159 -3.75 16.03 -4.04
N ILE A 160 -2.99 16.61 -5.00
CA ILE A 160 -2.96 18.06 -5.24
C ILE A 160 -4.33 18.55 -5.73
N ILE A 161 -4.97 17.81 -6.64
CA ILE A 161 -6.28 18.19 -7.18
C ILE A 161 -7.35 18.13 -6.06
N ILE A 162 -7.35 17.08 -5.25
CA ILE A 162 -8.22 16.97 -4.06
C ILE A 162 -7.96 18.15 -3.11
N TRP A 163 -6.70 18.48 -2.85
CA TRP A 163 -6.34 19.63 -1.99
C TRP A 163 -6.93 20.94 -2.50
N GLN A 164 -6.81 21.21 -3.81
CA GLN A 164 -7.38 22.43 -4.40
C GLN A 164 -8.91 22.49 -4.28
N THR A 165 -9.59 21.35 -4.32
CA THR A 165 -11.05 21.27 -4.24
C THR A 165 -11.55 21.33 -2.80
N LEU A 166 -11.01 20.53 -1.90
CA LEU A 166 -11.47 20.40 -0.51
C LEU A 166 -10.68 21.26 0.49
N GLN A 167 -9.62 21.97 0.03
CA GLN A 167 -8.66 22.68 0.89
C GLN A 167 -8.01 21.73 1.93
N CYS A 168 -7.89 20.44 1.61
CA CYS A 168 -7.39 19.38 2.47
C CYS A 168 -6.18 18.69 1.85
N PRO A 169 -4.95 18.87 2.39
CA PRO A 169 -3.71 18.39 1.77
C PRO A 169 -3.37 16.94 2.09
N TRP A 170 -4.16 16.22 2.90
CA TRP A 170 -3.73 14.97 3.53
C TRP A 170 -3.28 13.89 2.54
N VAL A 171 -4.01 13.69 1.43
CA VAL A 171 -3.63 12.68 0.41
C VAL A 171 -2.30 13.04 -0.24
N PHE A 172 -2.08 14.31 -0.58
CA PHE A 172 -0.81 14.79 -1.14
C PHE A 172 0.35 14.60 -0.15
N VAL A 173 0.16 15.03 1.10
CA VAL A 173 1.18 14.90 2.16
C VAL A 173 1.47 13.43 2.45
N GLY A 174 0.44 12.58 2.56
CA GLY A 174 0.60 11.15 2.75
C GLY A 174 1.37 10.47 1.61
N ALA A 175 1.08 10.86 0.36
CA ALA A 175 1.79 10.37 -0.82
C ALA A 175 3.26 10.82 -0.85
N LEU A 176 3.56 12.07 -0.46
CA LEU A 176 4.96 12.53 -0.35
C LEU A 176 5.73 11.77 0.74
N ILE A 177 5.12 11.60 1.91
CA ILE A 177 5.74 10.84 3.01
C ILE A 177 6.00 9.40 2.57
N MET A 178 5.04 8.78 1.87
CA MET A 178 5.20 7.43 1.30
C MET A 178 6.33 7.38 0.28
N PHE A 179 6.39 8.35 -0.66
CA PHE A 179 7.40 8.42 -1.70
C PHE A 179 8.82 8.52 -1.10
N PHE A 180 9.06 9.50 -0.23
CA PHE A 180 10.38 9.69 0.38
C PHE A 180 10.74 8.60 1.38
N GLY A 181 9.78 8.13 2.17
CA GLY A 181 10.01 7.06 3.14
C GLY A 181 10.36 5.74 2.48
N SER A 182 9.72 5.42 1.35
CA SER A 182 10.01 4.20 0.57
C SER A 182 11.32 4.28 -0.22
N ALA A 183 11.85 5.50 -0.44
CA ALA A 183 13.14 5.68 -1.10
C ALA A 183 14.34 5.35 -0.18
N VAL A 184 14.13 5.27 1.14
CA VAL A 184 15.20 4.91 2.08
C VAL A 184 15.54 3.42 1.93
N PRO A 185 16.82 3.07 1.70
CA PRO A 185 17.21 1.69 1.48
C PRO A 185 16.87 0.79 2.68
N THR A 186 16.17 -0.30 2.43
CA THR A 186 15.76 -1.26 3.47
C THR A 186 16.94 -1.94 4.19
N ARG A 187 18.13 -1.90 3.61
CA ARG A 187 19.36 -2.36 4.28
C ARG A 187 19.74 -1.52 5.51
N LEU A 188 19.31 -0.24 5.56
CA LEU A 188 19.62 0.67 6.66
C LEU A 188 18.59 0.60 7.78
N VAL A 189 17.31 0.58 7.42
CA VAL A 189 16.18 0.71 8.35
C VAL A 189 15.28 -0.53 8.40
N GLY A 190 15.63 -1.56 7.65
CA GLY A 190 14.78 -2.73 7.48
C GLY A 190 13.45 -2.40 6.80
N PRO A 191 12.42 -3.23 6.97
CA PRO A 191 11.07 -2.96 6.43
C PRO A 191 10.29 -1.96 7.29
N VAL A 192 10.80 -1.58 8.46
CA VAL A 192 10.07 -0.80 9.48
C VAL A 192 9.59 0.54 8.95
N LEU A 193 10.45 1.28 8.24
CA LEU A 193 10.08 2.61 7.73
C LEU A 193 9.02 2.50 6.63
N GLY A 194 9.16 1.54 5.71
CA GLY A 194 8.18 1.30 4.65
C GLY A 194 6.78 1.08 5.21
N SER A 195 6.65 0.12 6.15
CA SER A 195 5.36 -0.16 6.80
C SER A 195 4.80 1.03 7.60
N GLY A 196 5.67 1.84 8.19
CA GLY A 196 5.24 3.05 8.92
C GLY A 196 4.64 4.12 8.01
N VAL A 197 5.25 4.38 6.84
CA VAL A 197 4.74 5.39 5.89
C VAL A 197 3.48 4.92 5.15
N GLU A 198 3.27 3.61 5.00
CA GLU A 198 2.02 3.03 4.50
C GLU A 198 0.83 3.40 5.40
N ILE A 199 1.01 3.35 6.73
CA ILE A 199 -0.02 3.76 7.70
C ILE A 199 -0.43 5.22 7.45
N VAL A 200 0.55 6.12 7.24
CA VAL A 200 0.28 7.55 7.02
C VAL A 200 -0.52 7.76 5.73
N LEU A 201 -0.17 7.05 4.66
CA LEU A 201 -0.91 7.15 3.40
C LEU A 201 -2.36 6.65 3.55
N LEU A 202 -2.57 5.47 4.15
CA LEU A 202 -3.93 4.92 4.31
C LEU A 202 -4.77 5.74 5.28
N LEU A 203 -4.16 6.26 6.34
CA LEU A 203 -4.79 7.21 7.24
C LEU A 203 -5.26 8.46 6.48
N SER A 204 -4.45 8.97 5.53
CA SER A 204 -4.80 10.15 4.74
C SER A 204 -6.01 9.91 3.82
N PHE A 205 -6.15 8.70 3.25
CA PHE A 205 -7.34 8.33 2.47
C PHE A 205 -8.61 8.25 3.33
N LEU A 206 -8.53 7.58 4.49
CA LEU A 206 -9.66 7.50 5.41
C LEU A 206 -10.05 8.86 5.99
N ALA A 207 -9.06 9.74 6.24
CA ALA A 207 -9.33 11.09 6.73
C ALA A 207 -10.10 11.94 5.71
N ILE A 208 -9.80 11.81 4.41
CA ILE A 208 -10.58 12.46 3.35
C ILE A 208 -12.00 11.89 3.29
N GLU A 209 -12.14 10.57 3.31
CA GLU A 209 -13.46 9.93 3.27
C GLU A 209 -14.34 10.33 4.45
N TYR A 210 -13.74 10.48 5.64
CA TYR A 210 -14.44 10.95 6.84
C TYR A 210 -14.94 12.40 6.76
N GLN A 211 -14.28 13.24 5.94
CA GLN A 211 -14.64 14.66 5.77
C GLN A 211 -15.76 14.89 4.76
N MET A 212 -16.08 13.91 3.96
CA MET A 212 -17.09 13.96 2.91
C MET A 212 -18.43 13.38 3.39
#